data_1b9e934917d41c9ea988e3971a48134d
#
_entry.id   1b9e934917d41c9ea988e3971a48134d
#
_cell.length_a   1.000
_cell.length_b   1.000
_cell.length_c   1.000
_cell.angle_alpha   90.00
_cell.angle_beta   90.00
_cell.angle_gamma   90.00
#
_symmetry.space_group_name_H-M   'P 1'
#
loop_
_entity.id
_entity.type
_entity.pdbx_description
1 polymer ?
#
loop_
_entity_poly.entity_id
_entity_poly.type
_entity_poly.pdbx_seq_one_letter_code
_entity_poly.pdbx_strand_id
1 'polypeptide(L)'
;MATIRRKKAEPFSILQRDPGPWPTLLINWMATLGIIVIFGLVMLFSASYTTGYLRFGDSLHFIRSQVLCLGLGVVAMALFSYIDYRFLRKLVWPGYLLCLVLLVLVLFSTPLNGCRRWISFGGFTVQVSEIAKFEMILLTAHLAAKAPRLEKLDPGSNRRVPPSVWLYQRLVRELIVPLLPLLLVLTLLVLEPHMSGIVLTTAIVGT
;
A
#
# COMPACT_ATOMS: atom_id res chain seq x y z
N MET A 1 39.13 22.37 -13.11
CA MET A 1 37.74 22.81 -13.29
C MET A 1 36.93 21.65 -13.85
N ALA A 2 36.21 20.90 -13.01
CA ALA A 2 35.38 19.77 -13.43
C ALA A 2 33.99 20.31 -13.69
N THR A 3 33.57 20.32 -14.94
CA THR A 3 32.25 20.74 -15.41
C THR A 3 31.23 19.70 -14.96
N ILE A 4 30.42 19.99 -13.94
CA ILE A 4 29.27 19.18 -13.50
C ILE A 4 28.23 19.25 -14.62
N ARG A 5 28.20 18.22 -15.50
CA ARG A 5 27.15 18.03 -16.48
C ARG A 5 25.83 17.81 -15.71
N ARG A 6 24.97 18.83 -15.65
CA ARG A 6 23.60 18.69 -15.22
C ARG A 6 22.91 17.67 -16.15
N LYS A 7 22.61 16.47 -15.64
CA LYS A 7 21.73 15.52 -16.33
C LYS A 7 20.42 16.24 -16.65
N LYS A 8 20.16 16.41 -17.94
CA LYS A 8 18.88 16.94 -18.46
C LYS A 8 17.76 16.06 -17.89
N ALA A 9 16.79 16.66 -17.21
CA ALA A 9 15.63 15.94 -16.71
C ALA A 9 14.93 15.29 -17.90
N GLU A 10 14.84 13.97 -17.90
CA GLU A 10 14.12 13.23 -18.94
C GLU A 10 12.63 13.61 -18.91
N PRO A 11 11.97 13.72 -20.08
CA PRO A 11 10.56 14.06 -20.15
C PRO A 11 9.75 13.00 -19.38
N PHE A 12 8.79 13.47 -18.59
CA PHE A 12 7.86 12.63 -17.85
C PHE A 12 7.09 11.73 -18.82
N SER A 13 7.31 10.44 -18.74
CA SER A 13 6.50 9.43 -19.43
C SER A 13 5.73 8.63 -18.38
N ILE A 14 4.47 8.31 -18.65
CA ILE A 14 3.64 7.49 -17.77
C ILE A 14 4.13 6.05 -17.76
N LEU A 15 4.72 5.61 -18.88
CA LEU A 15 5.27 4.28 -19.06
C LEU A 15 6.79 4.30 -18.85
N GLN A 16 7.28 3.43 -18.00
CA GLN A 16 8.71 3.26 -17.77
C GLN A 16 9.34 2.57 -18.99
N ARG A 17 10.39 3.18 -19.56
CA ARG A 17 11.14 2.58 -20.67
C ARG A 17 11.99 1.42 -20.13
N ASP A 18 11.91 0.30 -20.82
CA ASP A 18 12.69 -0.94 -20.73
C ASP A 18 13.37 -1.22 -19.37
N PRO A 19 12.85 -2.15 -18.60
CA PRO A 19 13.56 -2.61 -17.41
C PRO A 19 14.90 -3.24 -17.87
N GLY A 20 16.00 -2.73 -17.36
CA GLY A 20 17.29 -3.36 -17.51
C GLY A 20 17.32 -4.80 -16.97
N PRO A 21 18.45 -5.53 -17.05
CA PRO A 21 18.53 -6.91 -16.57
C PRO A 21 18.07 -6.99 -15.11
N TRP A 22 17.18 -7.94 -14.85
CA TRP A 22 16.54 -8.13 -13.56
C TRP A 22 17.61 -8.41 -12.49
N PRO A 23 17.72 -7.59 -11.43
CA PRO A 23 18.69 -7.84 -10.38
C PRO A 23 18.36 -9.16 -9.66
N THR A 24 19.38 -9.91 -9.25
CA THR A 24 19.27 -11.21 -8.58
C THR A 24 18.31 -11.15 -7.38
N LEU A 25 18.30 -10.01 -6.68
CA LEU A 25 17.40 -9.76 -5.57
C LEU A 25 15.92 -9.85 -5.99
N LEU A 26 15.54 -9.25 -7.12
CA LEU A 26 14.18 -9.27 -7.63
C LEU A 26 13.74 -10.68 -8.03
N ILE A 27 14.66 -11.44 -8.67
CA ILE A 27 14.40 -12.84 -9.05
C ILE A 27 14.14 -13.68 -7.79
N ASN A 28 14.97 -13.52 -6.74
CA ASN A 28 14.79 -14.23 -5.48
C ASN A 28 13.45 -13.88 -4.80
N TRP A 29 13.06 -12.59 -4.81
CA TRP A 29 11.77 -12.15 -4.30
C TRP A 29 10.60 -12.77 -5.08
N MET A 30 10.67 -12.77 -6.41
CA MET A 30 9.65 -13.39 -7.27
C MET A 30 9.55 -14.91 -7.04
N ALA A 31 10.68 -15.59 -6.91
CA ALA A 31 10.72 -17.02 -6.62
C ALA A 31 10.10 -17.33 -5.25
N THR A 32 10.46 -16.59 -4.21
CA THR A 32 9.90 -16.75 -2.86
C THR A 32 8.39 -16.49 -2.86
N LEU A 33 7.93 -15.43 -3.52
CA LEU A 33 6.51 -15.12 -3.67
C LEU A 33 5.78 -16.28 -4.37
N GLY A 34 6.34 -16.81 -5.46
CA GLY A 34 5.77 -17.94 -6.19
C GLY A 34 5.62 -19.19 -5.32
N ILE A 35 6.64 -19.52 -4.53
CA ILE A 35 6.59 -20.67 -3.60
C ILE A 35 5.46 -20.46 -2.55
N ILE A 36 5.37 -19.28 -1.96
CA ILE A 36 4.34 -18.97 -0.95
C ILE A 36 2.95 -19.06 -1.55
N VAL A 37 2.75 -18.55 -2.77
CA VAL A 37 1.46 -18.60 -3.48
C VAL A 37 1.05 -20.03 -3.79
N ILE A 38 1.96 -20.86 -4.32
CA ILE A 38 1.70 -22.27 -4.62
C ILE A 38 1.34 -23.03 -3.34
N PHE A 39 2.14 -22.85 -2.28
CA PHE A 39 1.87 -23.44 -0.98
C PHE A 39 0.51 -23.02 -0.42
N GLY A 40 0.17 -21.71 -0.52
CA GLY A 40 -1.12 -21.18 -0.10
C GLY A 40 -2.30 -21.78 -0.86
N LEU A 41 -2.17 -21.97 -2.18
CA LEU A 41 -3.21 -22.64 -2.99
C LEU A 41 -3.41 -24.11 -2.60
N VAL A 42 -2.33 -24.85 -2.34
CA VAL A 42 -2.39 -26.25 -1.91
C VAL A 42 -3.07 -26.34 -0.54
N MET A 43 -2.70 -25.48 0.40
CA MET A 43 -3.32 -25.44 1.73
C MET A 43 -4.80 -25.03 1.67
N LEU A 44 -5.14 -24.05 0.82
CA LEU A 44 -6.53 -23.65 0.59
C LEU A 44 -7.35 -24.81 0.05
N PHE A 45 -6.83 -25.55 -0.94
CA PHE A 45 -7.49 -26.72 -1.48
C PHE A 45 -7.77 -27.77 -0.39
N SER A 46 -6.75 -28.13 0.37
CA SER A 46 -6.85 -29.10 1.45
C SER A 46 -7.91 -28.70 2.50
N ALA A 47 -7.89 -27.43 2.92
CA ALA A 47 -8.80 -26.93 3.96
C ALA A 47 -10.25 -26.74 3.47
N SER A 48 -10.45 -26.38 2.20
CA SER A 48 -11.76 -26.01 1.65
C SER A 48 -12.48 -27.16 0.90
N TYR A 49 -11.79 -28.26 0.63
CA TYR A 49 -12.31 -29.40 -0.13
C TYR A 49 -13.67 -29.90 0.38
N THR A 50 -13.72 -30.26 1.67
CA THR A 50 -14.93 -30.82 2.30
C THR A 50 -16.04 -29.77 2.40
N THR A 51 -15.69 -28.53 2.76
CA THR A 51 -16.67 -27.44 2.87
C THR A 51 -17.27 -27.07 1.52
N GLY A 52 -16.46 -27.06 0.45
CA GLY A 52 -16.89 -26.80 -0.91
C GLY A 52 -17.89 -27.86 -1.39
N TYR A 53 -17.57 -29.14 -1.17
CA TYR A 53 -18.44 -30.25 -1.53
C TYR A 53 -19.78 -30.22 -0.78
N LEU A 54 -19.75 -30.03 0.54
CA LEU A 54 -20.95 -30.05 1.38
C LEU A 54 -21.86 -28.84 1.13
N ARG A 55 -21.33 -27.67 0.88
CA ARG A 55 -22.14 -26.44 0.74
C ARG A 55 -22.55 -26.13 -0.70
N PHE A 56 -21.71 -26.44 -1.67
CA PHE A 56 -21.89 -26.03 -3.07
C PHE A 56 -21.93 -27.22 -4.05
N GLY A 57 -21.74 -28.45 -3.57
CA GLY A 57 -21.67 -29.63 -4.44
C GLY A 57 -20.41 -29.67 -5.32
N ASP A 58 -19.49 -28.73 -5.18
CA ASP A 58 -18.26 -28.61 -5.96
C ASP A 58 -17.05 -28.37 -5.04
N SER A 59 -16.19 -29.35 -4.94
CA SER A 59 -14.95 -29.29 -4.14
C SER A 59 -13.96 -28.22 -4.61
N LEU A 60 -14.05 -27.78 -5.87
CA LEU A 60 -13.18 -26.81 -6.47
C LEU A 60 -13.72 -25.37 -6.43
N HIS A 61 -14.91 -25.16 -5.84
CA HIS A 61 -15.58 -23.87 -5.82
C HIS A 61 -14.67 -22.72 -5.33
N PHE A 62 -14.04 -22.91 -4.19
CA PHE A 62 -13.14 -21.89 -3.61
C PHE A 62 -11.85 -21.72 -4.40
N ILE A 63 -11.28 -22.81 -4.91
CA ILE A 63 -10.04 -22.77 -5.72
C ILE A 63 -10.24 -22.01 -7.03
N ARG A 64 -11.36 -22.25 -7.73
CA ARG A 64 -11.63 -21.54 -8.99
C ARG A 64 -11.67 -20.03 -8.77
N SER A 65 -12.37 -19.58 -7.72
CA SER A 65 -12.41 -18.16 -7.35
C SER A 65 -11.03 -17.61 -7.03
N GLN A 66 -10.24 -18.35 -6.26
CA GLN A 66 -8.90 -17.91 -5.86
C GLN A 66 -7.92 -17.85 -7.04
N VAL A 67 -7.96 -18.83 -7.95
CA VAL A 67 -7.12 -18.83 -9.16
C VAL A 67 -7.47 -17.68 -10.11
N LEU A 68 -8.77 -17.36 -10.25
CA LEU A 68 -9.20 -16.18 -11.01
C LEU A 68 -8.67 -14.88 -10.39
N CYS A 69 -8.81 -14.72 -9.08
CA CYS A 69 -8.28 -13.54 -8.36
C CYS A 69 -6.75 -13.46 -8.46
N LEU A 70 -6.06 -14.61 -8.38
CA LEU A 70 -4.60 -14.67 -8.57
C LEU A 70 -4.20 -14.24 -9.98
N GLY A 71 -4.91 -14.75 -11.02
CA GLY A 71 -4.68 -14.34 -12.41
C GLY A 71 -4.86 -12.83 -12.60
N LEU A 72 -5.94 -12.25 -12.06
CA LEU A 72 -6.16 -10.81 -12.07
C LEU A 72 -5.05 -10.05 -11.33
N GLY A 73 -4.60 -10.58 -10.18
CA GLY A 73 -3.49 -10.01 -9.40
C GLY A 73 -2.17 -10.00 -10.18
N VAL A 74 -1.84 -11.09 -10.89
CA VAL A 74 -0.65 -11.17 -11.75
C VAL A 74 -0.72 -10.17 -12.89
N VAL A 75 -1.87 -10.05 -13.55
CA VAL A 75 -2.09 -9.05 -14.62
C VAL A 75 -1.95 -7.64 -14.07
N ALA A 76 -2.55 -7.34 -12.92
CA ALA A 76 -2.42 -6.05 -12.26
C ALA A 76 -0.96 -5.76 -11.90
N MET A 77 -0.23 -6.72 -11.33
CA MET A 77 1.18 -6.58 -11.01
C MET A 77 2.02 -6.26 -12.25
N ALA A 78 1.78 -6.95 -13.36
CA ALA A 78 2.45 -6.67 -14.62
C ALA A 78 2.14 -5.24 -15.13
N LEU A 79 0.87 -4.82 -15.12
CA LEU A 79 0.47 -3.48 -15.52
C LEU A 79 1.12 -2.40 -14.65
N PHE A 80 1.08 -2.55 -13.31
CA PHE A 80 1.69 -1.59 -12.40
C PHE A 80 3.22 -1.55 -12.50
N SER A 81 3.86 -2.65 -12.94
CA SER A 81 5.31 -2.69 -13.21
C SER A 81 5.74 -1.73 -14.32
N TYR A 82 4.85 -1.43 -15.28
CA TYR A 82 5.13 -0.47 -16.36
C TYR A 82 4.79 0.98 -16.01
N ILE A 83 4.05 1.21 -14.92
CA ILE A 83 3.63 2.56 -14.52
C ILE A 83 4.76 3.26 -13.78
N ASP A 84 5.10 4.49 -14.20
CA ASP A 84 6.10 5.30 -13.50
C ASP A 84 5.58 5.69 -12.09
N TYR A 85 6.40 5.45 -11.05
CA TYR A 85 6.11 5.83 -9.67
C TYR A 85 5.77 7.32 -9.49
N ARG A 86 6.19 8.17 -10.42
CA ARG A 86 5.86 9.61 -10.42
C ARG A 86 4.36 9.85 -10.63
N PHE A 87 3.68 8.96 -11.34
CA PHE A 87 2.23 8.99 -11.49
C PHE A 87 1.54 8.66 -10.17
N LEU A 88 1.99 7.62 -9.47
CA LEU A 88 1.49 7.26 -8.14
C LEU A 88 1.61 8.44 -7.15
N ARG A 89 2.72 9.18 -7.21
CA ARG A 89 2.91 10.37 -6.38
C ARG A 89 1.86 11.46 -6.57
N LYS A 90 1.33 11.61 -7.79
CA LYS A 90 0.24 12.56 -8.06
C LYS A 90 -1.10 12.05 -7.54
N LEU A 91 -1.25 10.73 -7.49
CA LEU A 91 -2.49 10.06 -7.12
C LEU A 91 -2.67 9.93 -5.59
N VAL A 92 -1.62 10.15 -4.79
CA VAL A 92 -1.65 9.99 -3.32
C VAL A 92 -2.78 10.79 -2.66
N TRP A 93 -2.93 12.07 -2.97
CA TRP A 93 -3.98 12.88 -2.33
C TRP A 93 -5.40 12.51 -2.76
N PRO A 94 -5.70 12.37 -4.08
CA PRO A 94 -7.02 11.89 -4.50
C PRO A 94 -7.28 10.45 -4.06
N GLY A 95 -6.26 9.59 -4.03
CA GLY A 95 -6.37 8.22 -3.51
C GLY A 95 -6.73 8.18 -2.03
N TYR A 96 -6.07 8.99 -1.23
CA TYR A 96 -6.38 9.12 0.20
C TYR A 96 -7.82 9.60 0.44
N LEU A 97 -8.27 10.61 -0.31
CA LEU A 97 -9.65 11.08 -0.22
C LEU A 97 -10.65 9.99 -0.62
N LEU A 98 -10.38 9.28 -1.71
CA LEU A 98 -11.20 8.15 -2.15
C LEU A 98 -11.24 7.05 -1.08
N CYS A 99 -10.10 6.74 -0.48
CA CYS A 99 -10.01 5.75 0.59
C CYS A 99 -10.88 6.14 1.81
N LEU A 100 -10.86 7.41 2.23
CA LEU A 100 -11.72 7.90 3.31
C LEU A 100 -13.20 7.76 2.97
N VAL A 101 -13.58 8.11 1.74
CA VAL A 101 -14.97 7.94 1.27
C VAL A 101 -15.38 6.48 1.29
N LEU A 102 -14.53 5.57 0.84
CA LEU A 102 -14.80 4.13 0.85
C LEU A 102 -14.91 3.58 2.28
N LEU A 103 -14.06 4.03 3.22
CA LEU A 103 -14.15 3.65 4.62
C LEU A 103 -15.46 4.13 5.27
N VAL A 104 -15.91 5.34 4.94
CA VAL A 104 -17.22 5.84 5.41
C VAL A 104 -18.35 5.05 4.77
N LEU A 105 -18.30 4.77 3.47
CA LEU A 105 -19.34 3.99 2.78
C LEU A 105 -19.45 2.57 3.33
N VAL A 106 -18.36 1.92 3.71
CA VAL A 106 -18.39 0.56 4.25
C VAL A 106 -19.10 0.48 5.61
N LEU A 107 -19.11 1.56 6.40
CA LEU A 107 -19.86 1.61 7.66
C LEU A 107 -21.38 1.50 7.45
N PHE A 108 -21.88 1.94 6.28
CA PHE A 108 -23.28 1.84 5.89
C PHE A 108 -23.59 0.57 5.09
N SER A 109 -22.57 -0.26 4.78
CA SER A 109 -22.79 -1.50 4.01
C SER A 109 -23.47 -2.58 4.84
N THR A 110 -24.07 -3.56 4.14
CA THR A 110 -24.64 -4.75 4.79
C THR A 110 -23.57 -5.59 5.46
N PRO A 111 -23.75 -6.02 6.72
CA PRO A 111 -22.76 -6.82 7.41
C PRO A 111 -22.61 -8.19 6.76
N LEU A 112 -21.40 -8.57 6.36
CA LEU A 112 -21.02 -9.91 5.94
C LEU A 112 -20.34 -10.61 7.12
N ASN A 113 -20.84 -11.77 7.53
CA ASN A 113 -20.36 -12.53 8.69
C ASN A 113 -20.31 -11.70 10.01
N GLY A 114 -21.29 -10.81 10.22
CA GLY A 114 -21.36 -9.98 11.43
C GLY A 114 -20.43 -8.74 11.44
N CYS A 115 -19.66 -8.51 10.38
CA CYS A 115 -18.74 -7.38 10.27
C CYS A 115 -18.99 -6.55 9.00
N ARG A 116 -18.95 -5.22 9.13
CA ARG A 116 -19.10 -4.26 8.01
C ARG A 116 -17.74 -3.88 7.47
N ARG A 117 -17.07 -4.78 6.73
CA ARG A 117 -15.70 -4.59 6.23
C ARG A 117 -15.59 -4.76 4.72
N TRP A 118 -16.65 -5.28 4.09
CA TRP A 118 -16.64 -5.71 2.71
C TRP A 118 -17.65 -4.90 1.91
N ILE A 119 -17.24 -4.45 0.75
CA ILE A 119 -18.15 -3.92 -0.27
C ILE A 119 -18.28 -5.00 -1.34
N SER A 120 -19.52 -5.41 -1.63
CA SER A 120 -19.82 -6.40 -2.66
C SER A 120 -20.17 -5.71 -3.97
N PHE A 121 -19.45 -6.02 -5.03
CA PHE A 121 -19.71 -5.54 -6.39
C PHE A 121 -19.95 -6.74 -7.30
N GLY A 122 -21.22 -7.06 -7.62
CA GLY A 122 -21.55 -8.00 -8.70
C GLY A 122 -20.89 -9.38 -8.62
N GLY A 123 -20.65 -9.92 -7.41
CA GLY A 123 -20.00 -11.23 -7.21
C GLY A 123 -18.55 -11.17 -6.71
N PHE A 124 -17.95 -10.00 -6.70
CA PHE A 124 -16.65 -9.76 -6.05
C PHE A 124 -16.84 -8.99 -4.75
N THR A 125 -16.11 -9.40 -3.72
CA THR A 125 -16.06 -8.67 -2.45
C THR A 125 -14.69 -8.03 -2.27
N VAL A 126 -14.69 -6.74 -2.00
CA VAL A 126 -13.47 -5.97 -1.77
C VAL A 126 -13.44 -5.52 -0.32
N GLN A 127 -12.34 -5.79 0.36
CA GLN A 127 -12.12 -5.34 1.73
C GLN A 127 -11.47 -3.95 1.70
N VAL A 128 -12.20 -2.94 2.15
CA VAL A 128 -11.76 -1.53 2.07
C VAL A 128 -10.51 -1.27 2.91
N SER A 129 -10.35 -1.95 4.04
CA SER A 129 -9.17 -1.82 4.88
C SER A 129 -7.86 -2.27 4.22
N GLU A 130 -7.89 -3.15 3.20
CA GLU A 130 -6.70 -3.50 2.41
C GLU A 130 -6.26 -2.32 1.52
N ILE A 131 -7.24 -1.64 0.91
CA ILE A 131 -6.98 -0.42 0.14
C ILE A 131 -6.42 0.67 1.06
N ALA A 132 -6.97 0.82 2.25
CA ALA A 132 -6.51 1.80 3.24
C ALA A 132 -5.05 1.58 3.64
N LYS A 133 -4.63 0.34 3.88
CA LYS A 133 -3.24 0.00 4.21
C LYS A 133 -2.28 0.38 3.07
N PHE A 134 -2.64 0.03 1.84
CA PHE A 134 -1.84 0.39 0.67
C PHE A 134 -1.71 1.90 0.51
N GLU A 135 -2.81 2.64 0.64
CA GLU A 135 -2.82 4.09 0.54
C GLU A 135 -2.00 4.76 1.64
N MET A 136 -2.04 4.22 2.86
CA MET A 136 -1.22 4.72 3.97
C MET A 136 0.28 4.54 3.72
N ILE A 137 0.71 3.46 3.06
CA ILE A 137 2.10 3.27 2.63
C ILE A 137 2.50 4.36 1.64
N LEU A 138 1.67 4.63 0.64
CA LEU A 138 1.94 5.66 -0.37
C LEU A 138 1.98 7.07 0.24
N LEU A 139 1.04 7.37 1.13
CA LEU A 139 0.95 8.67 1.78
C LEU A 139 2.15 8.92 2.71
N THR A 140 2.52 7.96 3.55
CA THR A 140 3.69 8.09 4.43
C THR A 140 4.98 8.23 3.65
N ALA A 141 5.17 7.43 2.60
CA ALA A 141 6.31 7.55 1.69
C ALA A 141 6.36 8.93 1.00
N HIS A 142 5.20 9.46 0.58
CA HIS A 142 5.10 10.78 -0.03
C HIS A 142 5.44 11.90 0.97
N LEU A 143 4.94 11.83 2.20
CA LEU A 143 5.22 12.81 3.25
C LEU A 143 6.70 12.77 3.66
N ALA A 144 7.27 11.57 3.84
CA ALA A 144 8.68 11.39 4.13
C ALA A 144 9.60 11.93 3.02
N ALA A 145 9.22 11.71 1.75
CA ALA A 145 9.98 12.24 0.60
C ALA A 145 9.93 13.77 0.49
N LYS A 146 8.89 14.41 1.01
CA LYS A 146 8.75 15.88 1.06
C LYS A 146 9.40 16.51 2.29
N ALA A 147 9.73 15.73 3.31
CA ALA A 147 10.45 16.25 4.48
C ALA A 147 11.80 16.85 4.01
N PRO A 148 12.08 18.13 4.28
CA PRO A 148 13.35 18.70 3.89
C PRO A 148 14.46 17.97 4.66
N ARG A 149 15.42 17.41 3.91
CA ARG A 149 16.63 16.89 4.54
C ARG A 149 17.31 18.03 5.28
N LEU A 150 17.31 17.96 6.60
CA LEU A 150 17.95 18.95 7.49
C LEU A 150 19.47 19.07 7.24
N GLU A 151 20.05 18.19 6.43
CA GLU A 151 21.46 18.14 6.03
C GLU A 151 21.85 19.17 4.95
N LYS A 152 20.90 19.97 4.43
CA LYS A 152 21.18 21.08 3.51
C LYS A 152 21.27 22.44 4.21
N LEU A 153 21.62 22.47 5.46
CA LEU A 153 22.20 23.68 6.05
C LEU A 153 23.66 23.73 5.58
N ASP A 154 23.93 24.67 4.65
CA ASP A 154 25.24 24.95 4.11
C ASP A 154 26.33 24.85 5.19
N PRO A 155 27.42 24.08 5.00
CA PRO A 155 28.51 24.01 5.95
C PRO A 155 29.21 25.38 6.21
N GLY A 156 28.89 26.38 5.38
CA GLY A 156 29.38 27.76 5.50
C GLY A 156 28.42 28.73 6.20
N SER A 157 27.20 28.35 6.51
CA SER A 157 26.26 29.22 7.20
C SER A 157 26.50 29.14 8.71
N ASN A 158 27.04 30.21 9.26
CA ASN A 158 27.32 30.36 10.71
C ASN A 158 26.02 30.46 11.58
N ARG A 159 24.87 30.11 11.07
CA ARG A 159 23.60 30.05 11.80
C ARG A 159 23.39 28.64 12.36
N ARG A 160 23.93 28.38 13.54
CA ARG A 160 23.57 27.22 14.35
C ARG A 160 22.12 27.35 14.74
N VAL A 161 21.24 26.59 14.11
CA VAL A 161 19.82 26.46 14.55
C VAL A 161 19.87 25.88 15.96
N PRO A 162 19.25 26.53 16.97
CA PRO A 162 19.26 26.00 18.33
C PRO A 162 18.66 24.60 18.34
N PRO A 163 19.21 23.67 19.14
CA PRO A 163 18.79 22.26 19.16
C PRO A 163 17.31 22.08 19.51
N SER A 164 16.71 23.03 20.23
CA SER A 164 15.27 23.05 20.52
C SER A 164 14.42 23.28 19.27
N VAL A 165 14.81 24.19 18.38
CA VAL A 165 14.09 24.48 17.14
C VAL A 165 14.25 23.33 16.15
N TRP A 166 15.44 22.73 16.09
CA TRP A 166 15.70 21.56 15.27
C TRP A 166 14.85 20.36 15.72
N LEU A 167 14.81 20.09 17.04
CA LEU A 167 14.01 19.01 17.63
C LEU A 167 12.53 19.24 17.40
N TYR A 168 12.04 20.46 17.58
CA TYR A 168 10.64 20.82 17.34
C TYR A 168 10.25 20.61 15.87
N GLN A 169 11.06 21.09 14.92
CA GLN A 169 10.79 20.92 13.50
C GLN A 169 10.81 19.45 13.09
N ARG A 170 11.70 18.64 13.66
CA ARG A 170 11.77 17.22 13.44
C ARG A 170 10.54 16.50 13.98
N LEU A 171 10.16 16.75 15.23
CA LEU A 171 8.98 16.15 15.85
C LEU A 171 7.69 16.52 15.11
N VAL A 172 7.51 17.76 14.74
CA VAL A 172 6.30 18.21 14.03
C VAL A 172 6.22 17.58 12.64
N ARG A 173 7.30 17.54 11.88
CA ARG A 173 7.27 17.10 10.48
C ARG A 173 7.38 15.60 10.32
N GLU A 174 8.20 14.94 11.12
CA GLU A 174 8.40 13.48 11.00
C GLU A 174 7.34 12.70 11.76
N LEU A 175 6.76 13.26 12.83
CA LEU A 175 5.80 12.57 13.67
C LEU A 175 4.37 13.09 13.47
N ILE A 176 4.13 14.39 13.65
CA ILE A 176 2.77 14.96 13.69
C ILE A 176 2.13 14.99 12.31
N VAL A 177 2.87 15.35 11.26
CA VAL A 177 2.31 15.44 9.90
C VAL A 177 1.82 14.10 9.38
N PRO A 178 2.54 12.97 9.49
CA PRO A 178 2.00 11.67 9.11
C PRO A 178 0.99 11.10 10.10
N LEU A 179 1.05 11.50 11.37
CA LEU A 179 0.16 11.00 12.41
C LEU A 179 -1.29 11.47 12.22
N LEU A 180 -1.51 12.67 11.70
CA LEU A 180 -2.85 13.26 11.53
C LEU A 180 -3.72 12.45 10.53
N PRO A 181 -3.28 12.16 9.29
CA PRO A 181 -4.03 11.30 8.38
C PRO A 181 -4.13 9.86 8.88
N LEU A 182 -3.11 9.36 9.60
CA LEU A 182 -3.16 8.05 10.22
C LEU A 182 -4.27 7.96 11.27
N LEU A 183 -4.36 8.93 12.19
CA LEU A 183 -5.40 8.95 13.23
C LEU A 183 -6.80 8.92 12.62
N LEU A 184 -7.02 9.65 11.52
CA LEU A 184 -8.30 9.67 10.84
C LEU A 184 -8.67 8.31 10.26
N VAL A 185 -7.74 7.62 9.60
CA VAL A 185 -7.95 6.25 9.11
C VAL A 185 -8.14 5.27 10.27
N LEU A 186 -7.33 5.37 11.33
CA LEU A 186 -7.45 4.51 12.50
C LEU A 186 -8.81 4.65 13.20
N THR A 187 -9.32 5.88 13.35
CA THR A 187 -10.66 6.10 13.96
C THR A 187 -11.76 5.41 13.13
N LEU A 188 -11.68 5.48 11.80
CA LEU A 188 -12.63 4.78 10.94
C LEU A 188 -12.48 3.26 11.04
N LEU A 189 -11.26 2.73 11.09
CA LEU A 189 -11.00 1.29 11.25
C LEU A 189 -11.46 0.76 12.62
N VAL A 190 -11.41 1.57 13.68
CA VAL A 190 -11.93 1.21 15.00
C VAL A 190 -13.46 1.08 14.94
N LEU A 191 -14.13 1.96 14.20
CA LEU A 191 -15.58 1.89 13.99
C LEU A 191 -16.02 0.65 13.19
N GLU A 192 -15.11 0.08 12.39
CA GLU A 192 -15.31 -1.17 11.62
C GLU A 192 -15.07 -2.45 12.43
N PRO A 193 -14.87 -2.46 13.74
CA PRO A 193 -14.21 -3.40 14.64
C PRO A 193 -13.14 -4.31 13.98
N HIS A 194 -12.10 -3.69 13.41
CA HIS A 194 -11.03 -4.38 12.67
C HIS A 194 -9.67 -4.31 13.40
N MET A 195 -9.48 -5.10 14.45
CA MET A 195 -8.26 -5.09 15.26
C MET A 195 -6.97 -5.35 14.46
N SER A 196 -6.99 -6.34 13.53
CA SER A 196 -5.81 -6.65 12.71
C SER A 196 -5.45 -5.50 11.75
N GLY A 197 -6.45 -4.80 11.19
CA GLY A 197 -6.23 -3.63 10.34
C GLY A 197 -5.56 -2.49 11.10
N ILE A 198 -6.00 -2.23 12.32
CA ILE A 198 -5.44 -1.18 13.19
C ILE A 198 -3.96 -1.46 13.49
N VAL A 199 -3.65 -2.69 13.96
CA VAL A 199 -2.28 -3.08 14.30
C VAL A 199 -1.34 -2.97 13.09
N LEU A 200 -1.75 -3.51 11.94
CA LEU A 200 -0.94 -3.48 10.72
C LEU A 200 -0.73 -2.07 10.20
N THR A 201 -1.79 -1.24 10.15
CA THR A 201 -1.67 0.15 9.66
C THR A 201 -0.77 0.98 10.58
N THR A 202 -0.88 0.79 11.90
CA THR A 202 -0.02 1.47 12.87
C THR A 202 1.44 1.02 12.73
N ALA A 203 1.69 -0.28 12.56
CA ALA A 203 3.04 -0.80 12.34
C ALA A 203 3.66 -0.25 11.04
N ILE A 204 2.90 -0.17 9.95
CA ILE A 204 3.36 0.35 8.65
C ILE A 204 3.79 1.82 8.75
N VAL A 205 3.04 2.64 9.48
CA VAL A 205 3.35 4.09 9.60
C VAL A 205 4.45 4.34 10.63
N GLY A 206 4.60 3.45 11.62
CA GLY A 206 5.59 3.57 12.70
C GLY A 206 7.00 3.09 12.33
N THR A 207 7.18 2.43 11.15
CA THR A 207 8.48 2.01 10.62
C THR A 207 9.07 3.01 9.66
#